data_74d292eb5c6cb10e1e22832250cf0d50
#
_entry.id   74d292eb5c6cb10e1e22832250cf0d50
#
_cell.length_a   1.000
_cell.length_b   1.000
_cell.length_c   1.000
_cell.angle_alpha   90.00
_cell.angle_beta   90.00
_cell.angle_gamma   90.00
#
_symmetry.space_group_name_H-M   'P 1'
#
loop_
_entity.id
_entity.type
_entity.pdbx_description
1 polymer ?
#
loop_
_entity_poly.entity_id
_entity_poly.type
_entity_poly.pdbx_seq_one_letter_code
_entity_poly.pdbx_strand_id
1 'polypeptide(L)'
;GLPNVNWCEETLCAVINEPANAWSNLAYILVAAVLFWVARPSQSAAMKRFAPAVFTVGTLSFCYHATNVHITQVLDFLAMYIFCYLLLLINVQRLGLIKGSAMRVALLGSTLLSTALTAGLVRIGFPIQSLIAALTLAIVVTELLLYRRAQQSYSLRYFGLSLLALLAGTACSAVDATRRLCDPQNHFLQGHAAWHLLSALSLLLSYFHFRQFDKDLSR
;
A
#
# COMPACT_ATOMS: atom_id res chain seq x y z
N GLY A 1 -7.72 -19.25 11.79
CA GLY A 1 -6.97 -18.77 12.96
C GLY A 1 -7.19 -17.28 13.16
N LEU A 2 -6.85 -16.80 14.35
CA LEU A 2 -6.91 -15.37 14.68
C LEU A 2 -5.81 -14.59 13.95
N PRO A 3 -6.01 -13.30 13.66
CA PRO A 3 -4.97 -12.43 13.12
C PRO A 3 -3.84 -12.24 14.13
N ASN A 4 -2.67 -11.80 13.67
CA ASN A 4 -1.51 -11.56 14.52
C ASN A 4 -1.43 -10.14 15.09
N VAL A 5 -2.33 -9.24 14.67
CA VAL A 5 -2.45 -7.87 15.18
C VAL A 5 -3.86 -7.68 15.71
N ASN A 6 -3.96 -7.15 16.92
CA ASN A 6 -5.22 -6.75 17.54
C ASN A 6 -5.28 -5.22 17.54
N TRP A 7 -6.15 -4.68 16.69
CA TRP A 7 -6.40 -3.24 16.62
C TRP A 7 -7.18 -2.74 17.84
N CYS A 8 -7.30 -1.44 17.99
CA CYS A 8 -8.05 -0.84 19.09
C CYS A 8 -9.54 -1.16 19.01
N GLU A 9 -10.13 -1.12 17.81
CA GLU A 9 -11.55 -1.37 17.60
C GLU A 9 -11.95 -2.76 18.10
N GLU A 10 -13.04 -2.83 18.89
CA GLU A 10 -13.59 -4.08 19.37
C GLU A 10 -14.15 -4.93 18.21
N THR A 11 -13.79 -6.20 18.20
CA THR A 11 -14.29 -7.15 17.21
C THR A 11 -15.71 -7.57 17.55
N LEU A 12 -16.67 -7.20 16.71
CA LEU A 12 -18.09 -7.50 16.88
C LEU A 12 -18.43 -8.91 16.39
N CYS A 13 -19.38 -9.57 17.04
CA CYS A 13 -20.08 -10.76 16.53
C CYS A 13 -21.13 -10.35 15.48
N ALA A 14 -20.70 -9.81 14.34
CA ALA A 14 -21.57 -9.28 13.29
C ALA A 14 -21.00 -9.64 11.90
N VAL A 15 -21.74 -9.32 10.82
CA VAL A 15 -21.26 -9.53 9.42
C VAL A 15 -19.99 -8.73 9.14
N ILE A 16 -19.86 -7.55 9.76
CA ILE A 16 -18.64 -6.73 9.72
C ILE A 16 -18.11 -6.65 11.13
N ASN A 17 -16.93 -7.24 11.36
CA ASN A 17 -16.36 -7.40 12.68
C ASN A 17 -15.75 -6.11 13.23
N GLU A 18 -15.10 -5.30 12.39
CA GLU A 18 -14.46 -4.02 12.74
C GLU A 18 -15.01 -2.92 11.81
N PRO A 19 -16.18 -2.33 12.12
CA PRO A 19 -16.87 -1.42 11.19
C PRO A 19 -16.07 -0.18 10.79
N ALA A 20 -15.41 0.53 11.71
CA ALA A 20 -14.62 1.71 11.38
C ALA A 20 -13.45 1.35 10.48
N ASN A 21 -12.71 0.30 10.84
CA ASN A 21 -11.57 -0.19 10.06
C ASN A 21 -12.01 -0.75 8.70
N ALA A 22 -13.15 -1.45 8.61
CA ALA A 22 -13.67 -1.97 7.35
C ALA A 22 -14.12 -0.84 6.41
N TRP A 23 -15.02 0.04 6.86
CA TRP A 23 -15.61 1.08 6.00
C TRP A 23 -14.61 2.15 5.57
N SER A 24 -13.57 2.45 6.36
CA SER A 24 -12.50 3.38 5.97
C SER A 24 -11.77 2.96 4.69
N ASN A 25 -11.79 1.67 4.32
CA ASN A 25 -11.22 1.16 3.07
C ASN A 25 -11.94 1.66 1.81
N LEU A 26 -13.13 2.22 1.91
CA LEU A 26 -13.79 2.91 0.80
C LEU A 26 -12.94 4.07 0.26
N ALA A 27 -12.04 4.64 1.06
CA ALA A 27 -11.09 5.66 0.59
C ALA A 27 -10.21 5.14 -0.55
N TYR A 28 -9.73 3.90 -0.46
CA TYR A 28 -8.96 3.28 -1.56
C TYR A 28 -9.83 3.03 -2.79
N ILE A 29 -11.08 2.62 -2.61
CA ILE A 29 -12.01 2.39 -3.73
C ILE A 29 -12.27 3.71 -4.48
N LEU A 30 -12.49 4.81 -3.76
CA LEU A 30 -12.63 6.14 -4.34
C LEU A 30 -11.35 6.58 -5.07
N VAL A 31 -10.18 6.40 -4.45
CA VAL A 31 -8.88 6.69 -5.10
C VAL A 31 -8.70 5.84 -6.34
N ALA A 32 -9.02 4.55 -6.31
CA ALA A 32 -8.95 3.66 -7.46
C ALA A 32 -9.85 4.13 -8.61
N ALA A 33 -11.08 4.58 -8.30
CA ALA A 33 -11.99 5.16 -9.29
C ALA A 33 -11.41 6.43 -9.93
N VAL A 34 -10.86 7.34 -9.12
CA VAL A 34 -10.17 8.55 -9.63
C VAL A 34 -8.99 8.14 -10.52
N LEU A 35 -8.14 7.22 -10.07
CA LEU A 35 -6.98 6.75 -10.82
C LEU A 35 -7.38 6.06 -12.13
N PHE A 36 -8.48 5.31 -12.15
CA PHE A 36 -8.99 4.69 -13.37
C PHE A 36 -9.25 5.73 -14.47
N TRP A 37 -9.85 6.86 -14.12
CA TRP A 37 -10.11 7.96 -15.06
C TRP A 37 -8.84 8.71 -15.44
N VAL A 38 -8.02 9.07 -14.47
CA VAL A 38 -6.82 9.89 -14.66
C VAL A 38 -5.71 9.13 -15.39
N ALA A 39 -5.63 7.80 -15.24
CA ALA A 39 -4.64 6.95 -15.91
C ALA A 39 -5.04 6.52 -17.32
N ARG A 40 -6.27 6.77 -17.78
CA ARG A 40 -6.71 6.40 -19.15
C ARG A 40 -5.77 6.89 -20.27
N PRO A 41 -5.33 8.16 -20.27
CA PRO A 41 -4.45 8.66 -21.32
C PRO A 41 -2.99 8.21 -21.16
N SER A 42 -2.63 7.51 -20.09
CA SER A 42 -1.25 7.07 -19.88
C SER A 42 -0.81 6.09 -20.96
N GLN A 43 0.44 6.26 -21.40
CA GLN A 43 1.05 5.42 -22.44
C GLN A 43 1.61 4.14 -21.84
N SER A 44 2.15 4.21 -20.61
CA SER A 44 2.79 3.09 -19.97
C SER A 44 1.78 2.15 -19.30
N ALA A 45 2.04 0.85 -19.43
CA ALA A 45 1.28 -0.19 -18.73
C ALA A 45 1.48 -0.10 -17.20
N ALA A 46 2.62 0.41 -16.74
CA ALA A 46 2.91 0.59 -15.32
C ALA A 46 1.93 1.58 -14.69
N MET A 47 1.70 2.74 -15.32
CA MET A 47 0.76 3.75 -14.82
C MET A 47 -0.68 3.25 -14.80
N LYS A 48 -1.09 2.45 -15.80
CA LYS A 48 -2.43 1.85 -15.84
C LYS A 48 -2.67 0.81 -14.74
N ARG A 49 -1.60 0.23 -14.14
CA ARG A 49 -1.70 -0.73 -13.03
C ARG A 49 -1.99 -0.10 -11.68
N PHE A 50 -1.83 1.22 -11.52
CA PHE A 50 -2.11 1.88 -10.24
C PHE A 50 -3.57 1.70 -9.80
N ALA A 51 -4.53 1.96 -10.69
CA ALA A 51 -5.95 1.84 -10.35
C ALA A 51 -6.32 0.41 -9.85
N PRO A 52 -6.03 -0.67 -10.61
CA PRO A 52 -6.33 -2.02 -10.11
C PRO A 52 -5.54 -2.39 -8.86
N ALA A 53 -4.28 -1.93 -8.70
CA ALA A 53 -3.51 -2.20 -7.49
C ALA A 53 -4.15 -1.55 -6.26
N VAL A 54 -4.55 -0.28 -6.33
CA VAL A 54 -5.22 0.43 -5.23
C VAL A 54 -6.60 -0.16 -4.94
N PHE A 55 -7.36 -0.56 -5.98
CA PHE A 55 -8.63 -1.26 -5.81
C PHE A 55 -8.45 -2.57 -5.03
N THR A 56 -7.40 -3.34 -5.36
CA THR A 56 -7.07 -4.59 -4.67
C THR A 56 -6.74 -4.34 -3.20
N VAL A 57 -5.97 -3.27 -2.88
CA VAL A 57 -5.70 -2.87 -1.49
C VAL A 57 -7.01 -2.63 -0.75
N GLY A 58 -7.88 -1.76 -1.26
CA GLY A 58 -9.15 -1.44 -0.58
C GLY A 58 -10.05 -2.66 -0.40
N THR A 59 -10.15 -3.54 -1.41
CA THR A 59 -11.02 -4.70 -1.35
C THR A 59 -10.53 -5.75 -0.36
N LEU A 60 -9.23 -6.11 -0.41
CA LEU A 60 -8.69 -7.16 0.46
C LEU A 60 -8.55 -6.69 1.91
N SER A 61 -8.23 -5.41 2.13
CA SER A 61 -8.23 -4.82 3.46
C SER A 61 -9.63 -4.73 4.05
N PHE A 62 -10.64 -4.34 3.25
CA PHE A 62 -12.04 -4.41 3.68
C PHE A 62 -12.43 -5.83 4.11
N CYS A 63 -12.08 -6.84 3.29
CA CYS A 63 -12.37 -8.24 3.62
C CYS A 63 -11.67 -8.68 4.92
N TYR A 64 -10.45 -8.22 5.16
CA TYR A 64 -9.76 -8.51 6.42
C TYR A 64 -10.51 -7.95 7.62
N HIS A 65 -10.82 -6.67 7.64
CA HIS A 65 -11.51 -6.04 8.77
C HIS A 65 -12.98 -6.47 8.91
N ALA A 66 -13.61 -6.88 7.81
CA ALA A 66 -14.97 -7.44 7.88
C ALA A 66 -14.99 -8.83 8.52
N THR A 67 -13.94 -9.65 8.35
CA THR A 67 -13.92 -11.04 8.83
C THR A 67 -13.00 -11.27 10.02
N ASN A 68 -12.00 -10.42 10.19
CA ASN A 68 -10.96 -10.47 11.23
C ASN A 68 -10.33 -11.86 11.42
N VAL A 69 -9.95 -12.53 10.30
CA VAL A 69 -9.30 -13.84 10.32
C VAL A 69 -7.93 -13.80 9.67
N HIS A 70 -7.05 -14.73 10.08
CA HIS A 70 -5.66 -14.77 9.62
C HIS A 70 -5.50 -14.85 8.09
N ILE A 71 -6.34 -15.63 7.40
CA ILE A 71 -6.21 -15.78 5.94
C ILE A 71 -6.48 -14.47 5.19
N THR A 72 -7.51 -13.72 5.60
CA THR A 72 -7.81 -12.41 5.02
C THR A 72 -6.77 -11.36 5.37
N GLN A 73 -6.14 -11.46 6.55
CA GLN A 73 -4.97 -10.66 6.90
C GLN A 73 -3.80 -10.90 5.94
N VAL A 74 -3.49 -12.15 5.61
CA VAL A 74 -2.43 -12.49 4.63
C VAL A 74 -2.78 -11.94 3.24
N LEU A 75 -4.05 -11.97 2.84
CA LEU A 75 -4.51 -11.39 1.58
C LEU A 75 -4.43 -9.86 1.58
N ASP A 76 -4.69 -9.20 2.70
CA ASP A 76 -4.48 -7.77 2.86
C ASP A 76 -3.01 -7.40 2.63
N PHE A 77 -2.08 -8.12 3.26
CA PHE A 77 -0.64 -7.92 3.02
C PHE A 77 -0.22 -8.21 1.57
N LEU A 78 -0.82 -9.22 0.91
CA LEU A 78 -0.60 -9.46 -0.52
C LEU A 78 -0.92 -8.21 -1.36
N ALA A 79 -2.04 -7.53 -1.07
CA ALA A 79 -2.40 -6.31 -1.77
C ALA A 79 -1.40 -5.18 -1.54
N MET A 80 -0.92 -5.00 -0.31
CA MET A 80 0.12 -4.04 0.02
C MET A 80 1.43 -4.36 -0.74
N TYR A 81 1.82 -5.64 -0.86
CA TYR A 81 2.99 -6.05 -1.65
C TYR A 81 2.83 -5.73 -3.12
N ILE A 82 1.65 -5.98 -3.73
CA ILE A 82 1.38 -5.61 -5.13
C ILE A 82 1.71 -4.13 -5.35
N PHE A 83 1.22 -3.25 -4.46
CA PHE A 83 1.44 -1.83 -4.61
C PHE A 83 2.91 -1.43 -4.35
N CYS A 84 3.52 -1.90 -3.27
CA CYS A 84 4.93 -1.59 -2.97
C CYS A 84 5.87 -2.07 -4.08
N TYR A 85 5.67 -3.30 -4.59
CA TYR A 85 6.47 -3.81 -5.71
C TYR A 85 6.18 -3.07 -7.02
N LEU A 86 4.96 -2.62 -7.26
CA LEU A 86 4.69 -1.77 -8.42
C LEU A 86 5.58 -0.52 -8.40
N LEU A 87 5.65 0.20 -7.27
CA LEU A 87 6.48 1.38 -7.13
C LEU A 87 7.98 1.06 -7.23
N LEU A 88 8.43 0.03 -6.52
CA LEU A 88 9.84 -0.38 -6.53
C LEU A 88 10.30 -0.80 -7.94
N LEU A 89 9.50 -1.59 -8.64
CA LEU A 89 9.84 -2.06 -9.98
C LEU A 89 9.81 -0.94 -11.02
N ILE A 90 8.96 0.07 -10.85
CA ILE A 90 9.05 1.30 -11.65
C ILE A 90 10.42 1.96 -11.46
N ASN A 91 10.90 2.09 -10.23
CA ASN A 91 12.23 2.64 -9.96
C ASN A 91 13.35 1.75 -10.52
N VAL A 92 13.23 0.43 -10.39
CA VAL A 92 14.20 -0.54 -10.96
C VAL A 92 14.23 -0.46 -12.49
N GLN A 93 13.07 -0.27 -13.15
CA GLN A 93 13.00 -0.02 -14.59
C GLN A 93 13.65 1.32 -14.97
N ARG A 94 13.41 2.40 -14.22
CA ARG A 94 14.05 3.72 -14.41
C ARG A 94 15.57 3.67 -14.19
N LEU A 95 16.05 2.77 -13.34
CA LEU A 95 17.49 2.49 -13.18
C LEU A 95 18.09 1.68 -14.37
N GLY A 96 17.25 1.20 -15.29
CA GLY A 96 17.68 0.38 -16.43
C GLY A 96 18.01 -1.06 -16.09
N LEU A 97 17.63 -1.53 -14.88
CA LEU A 97 17.95 -2.89 -14.39
C LEU A 97 16.97 -3.94 -14.89
N ILE A 98 15.74 -3.55 -15.23
CA ILE A 98 14.75 -4.44 -15.84
C ILE A 98 14.09 -3.77 -17.05
N LYS A 99 13.63 -4.59 -18.01
CA LYS A 99 12.81 -4.12 -19.14
C LYS A 99 11.32 -4.14 -18.75
N GLY A 100 10.52 -3.26 -19.35
CA GLY A 100 9.07 -3.21 -19.13
C GLY A 100 8.35 -4.54 -19.39
N SER A 101 8.87 -5.38 -20.32
CA SER A 101 8.36 -6.73 -20.61
C SER A 101 8.51 -7.69 -19.42
N ALA A 102 9.58 -7.58 -18.63
CA ALA A 102 9.82 -8.42 -17.45
C ALA A 102 9.03 -7.97 -16.21
N MET A 103 8.48 -6.74 -16.23
CA MET A 103 7.83 -6.14 -15.07
C MET A 103 6.66 -6.96 -14.52
N ARG A 104 5.85 -7.60 -15.40
CA ARG A 104 4.72 -8.44 -14.95
C ARG A 104 5.19 -9.67 -14.19
N VAL A 105 6.19 -10.36 -14.72
CA VAL A 105 6.74 -11.57 -14.09
C VAL A 105 7.41 -11.22 -12.77
N ALA A 106 8.19 -10.13 -12.73
CA ALA A 106 8.83 -9.64 -11.52
C ALA A 106 7.79 -9.24 -10.45
N LEU A 107 6.71 -8.51 -10.84
CA LEU A 107 5.65 -8.10 -9.93
C LEU A 107 4.94 -9.31 -9.31
N LEU A 108 4.51 -10.26 -10.13
CA LEU A 108 3.82 -11.46 -9.66
C LEU A 108 4.75 -12.33 -8.79
N GLY A 109 5.96 -12.59 -9.26
CA GLY A 109 6.92 -13.44 -8.56
C GLY A 109 7.32 -12.87 -7.20
N SER A 110 7.66 -11.57 -7.13
CA SER A 110 8.03 -10.93 -5.86
C SER A 110 6.86 -10.84 -4.90
N THR A 111 5.64 -10.54 -5.39
CA THR A 111 4.43 -10.51 -4.56
C THR A 111 4.13 -11.88 -3.97
N LEU A 112 4.10 -12.93 -4.78
CA LEU A 112 3.80 -14.28 -4.31
C LEU A 112 4.86 -14.79 -3.34
N LEU A 113 6.14 -14.54 -3.62
CA LEU A 113 7.24 -14.88 -2.72
C LEU A 113 7.10 -14.19 -1.36
N SER A 114 6.84 -12.87 -1.35
CA SER A 114 6.66 -12.13 -0.11
C SER A 114 5.44 -12.57 0.67
N THR A 115 4.34 -12.90 -0.01
CA THR A 115 3.14 -13.45 0.63
C THR A 115 3.40 -14.81 1.26
N ALA A 116 4.11 -15.70 0.56
CA ALA A 116 4.50 -17.01 1.09
C ALA A 116 5.45 -16.87 2.31
N LEU A 117 6.42 -15.96 2.23
CA LEU A 117 7.31 -15.64 3.35
C LEU A 117 6.52 -15.11 4.55
N THR A 118 5.58 -14.19 4.33
CA THR A 118 4.71 -13.64 5.38
C THR A 118 3.94 -14.76 6.08
N ALA A 119 3.29 -15.65 5.31
CA ALA A 119 2.54 -16.78 5.88
C ALA A 119 3.42 -17.74 6.71
N GLY A 120 4.71 -17.84 6.36
CA GLY A 120 5.70 -18.60 7.15
C GLY A 120 6.20 -17.85 8.38
N LEU A 121 6.57 -16.59 8.24
CA LEU A 121 7.17 -15.76 9.28
C LEU A 121 6.20 -15.46 10.44
N VAL A 122 4.91 -15.31 10.14
CA VAL A 122 3.86 -15.15 11.16
C VAL A 122 3.87 -16.30 12.16
N ARG A 123 4.14 -17.53 11.73
CA ARG A 123 4.16 -18.73 12.61
C ARG A 123 5.27 -18.66 13.66
N ILE A 124 6.32 -17.92 13.43
CA ILE A 124 7.44 -17.72 14.38
C ILE A 124 7.36 -16.36 15.09
N GLY A 125 6.22 -15.65 15.01
CA GLY A 125 6.00 -14.38 15.69
C GLY A 125 6.73 -13.19 15.09
N PHE A 126 7.22 -13.29 13.84
CA PHE A 126 7.90 -12.17 13.18
C PHE A 126 6.89 -11.07 12.79
N PRO A 127 7.20 -9.78 13.06
CA PRO A 127 6.30 -8.68 12.70
C PRO A 127 6.18 -8.55 11.18
N ILE A 128 5.02 -8.90 10.63
CA ILE A 128 4.78 -8.90 9.17
C ILE A 128 4.91 -7.52 8.54
N GLN A 129 4.68 -6.46 9.32
CA GLN A 129 4.83 -5.07 8.90
C GLN A 129 6.29 -4.73 8.53
N SER A 130 7.26 -5.47 9.05
CA SER A 130 8.69 -5.23 8.80
C SER A 130 9.06 -5.32 7.32
N LEU A 131 8.42 -6.24 6.57
CA LEU A 131 8.69 -6.39 5.14
C LEU A 131 8.14 -5.19 4.35
N ILE A 132 6.96 -4.67 4.71
CA ILE A 132 6.40 -3.46 4.10
C ILE A 132 7.30 -2.25 4.40
N ALA A 133 7.80 -2.13 5.64
CA ALA A 133 8.73 -1.07 6.00
C ALA A 133 10.04 -1.15 5.20
N ALA A 134 10.60 -2.35 5.02
CA ALA A 134 11.79 -2.57 4.20
C ALA A 134 11.56 -2.22 2.72
N LEU A 135 10.42 -2.60 2.14
CA LEU A 135 10.05 -2.24 0.77
C LEU A 135 9.87 -0.73 0.62
N THR A 136 9.21 -0.07 1.57
CA THR A 136 9.07 1.39 1.59
C THR A 136 10.44 2.08 1.63
N LEU A 137 11.34 1.60 2.48
CA LEU A 137 12.71 2.11 2.53
C LEU A 137 13.44 1.92 1.19
N ALA A 138 13.30 0.75 0.56
CA ALA A 138 13.89 0.48 -0.75
C ALA A 138 13.34 1.42 -1.84
N ILE A 139 12.04 1.73 -1.83
CA ILE A 139 11.41 2.71 -2.73
C ILE A 139 12.03 4.09 -2.51
N VAL A 140 12.15 4.54 -1.25
CA VAL A 140 12.74 5.84 -0.91
C VAL A 140 14.21 5.91 -1.37
N VAL A 141 15.01 4.91 -1.04
CA VAL A 141 16.44 4.86 -1.40
C VAL A 141 16.61 4.88 -2.93
N THR A 142 15.86 4.06 -3.65
CA THR A 142 15.94 4.01 -5.12
C THR A 142 15.49 5.31 -5.77
N GLU A 143 14.45 5.97 -5.25
CA GLU A 143 13.99 7.27 -5.75
C GLU A 143 15.05 8.37 -5.51
N LEU A 144 15.67 8.40 -4.32
CA LEU A 144 16.74 9.36 -4.02
C LEU A 144 17.99 9.11 -4.88
N LEU A 145 18.33 7.86 -5.15
CA LEU A 145 19.43 7.52 -6.08
C LEU A 145 19.12 8.01 -7.49
N LEU A 146 17.90 7.80 -7.98
CA LEU A 146 17.44 8.27 -9.28
C LEU A 146 17.48 9.80 -9.35
N TYR A 147 17.00 10.48 -8.31
CA TYR A 147 17.03 11.94 -8.24
C TYR A 147 18.45 12.51 -8.31
N ARG A 148 19.40 11.87 -7.59
CA ARG A 148 20.82 12.29 -7.62
C ARG A 148 21.51 12.03 -8.97
N ARG A 149 21.05 11.03 -9.73
CA ARG A 149 21.59 10.67 -11.07
C ARG A 149 20.91 11.40 -12.22
N ALA A 150 19.77 12.04 -11.97
CA ALA A 150 18.99 12.68 -13.01
C ALA A 150 19.78 13.85 -13.65
N GLN A 151 19.90 13.83 -14.96
CA GLN A 151 20.47 14.94 -15.75
C GLN A 151 19.49 16.12 -15.88
N GLN A 152 18.20 15.87 -15.76
CA GLN A 152 17.13 16.86 -15.76
C GLN A 152 16.39 16.80 -14.43
N SER A 153 16.14 17.96 -13.82
CA SER A 153 15.39 18.05 -12.58
C SER A 153 13.93 17.67 -12.80
N TYR A 154 13.40 16.83 -11.91
CA TYR A 154 11.97 16.52 -11.80
C TYR A 154 11.48 16.83 -10.38
N SER A 155 10.17 16.95 -10.21
CA SER A 155 9.60 17.37 -8.92
C SER A 155 9.46 16.20 -7.95
N LEU A 156 10.05 16.33 -6.76
CA LEU A 156 9.81 15.42 -5.62
C LEU A 156 8.60 15.83 -4.75
N ARG A 157 7.88 16.90 -5.12
CA ARG A 157 6.77 17.43 -4.29
C ARG A 157 5.74 16.36 -3.93
N TYR A 158 5.22 15.65 -4.92
CA TYR A 158 4.22 14.61 -4.70
C TYR A 158 4.79 13.40 -3.97
N PHE A 159 6.05 13.07 -4.19
CA PHE A 159 6.73 12.01 -3.44
C PHE A 159 6.87 12.37 -1.96
N GLY A 160 7.32 13.58 -1.65
CA GLY A 160 7.43 14.08 -0.28
C GLY A 160 6.07 14.14 0.42
N LEU A 161 5.02 14.63 -0.26
CA LEU A 161 3.65 14.65 0.28
C LEU A 161 3.11 13.24 0.51
N SER A 162 3.40 12.29 -0.38
CA SER A 162 3.04 10.88 -0.22
C SER A 162 3.69 10.27 1.02
N LEU A 163 4.99 10.49 1.22
CA LEU A 163 5.69 10.02 2.41
C LEU A 163 5.15 10.67 3.69
N LEU A 164 4.84 11.97 3.67
CA LEU A 164 4.25 12.66 4.82
C LEU A 164 2.90 12.05 5.20
N ALA A 165 2.03 11.81 4.22
CA ALA A 165 0.73 11.17 4.46
C ALA A 165 0.91 9.73 5.01
N LEU A 166 1.85 8.96 4.44
CA LEU A 166 2.18 7.61 4.92
C LEU A 166 2.69 7.60 6.36
N LEU A 167 3.61 8.52 6.70
CA LEU A 167 4.16 8.64 8.06
C LEU A 167 3.08 9.05 9.06
N ALA A 168 2.23 10.02 8.72
CA ALA A 168 1.10 10.42 9.56
C ALA A 168 0.14 9.26 9.81
N GLY A 169 -0.22 8.51 8.75
CA GLY A 169 -1.05 7.32 8.88
C GLY A 169 -0.39 6.24 9.74
N THR A 170 0.91 5.97 9.53
CA THR A 170 1.68 5.02 10.36
C THR A 170 1.66 5.41 11.83
N ALA A 171 1.78 6.71 12.14
CA ALA A 171 1.68 7.19 13.52
C ALA A 171 0.29 6.94 14.11
N CYS A 172 -0.79 7.21 13.36
CA CYS A 172 -2.15 6.90 13.79
C CYS A 172 -2.34 5.40 14.05
N SER A 173 -1.87 4.56 13.14
CA SER A 173 -1.94 3.09 13.27
C SER A 173 -1.11 2.57 14.45
N ALA A 174 0.06 3.15 14.71
CA ALA A 174 0.92 2.76 15.84
C ALA A 174 0.28 3.13 17.19
N VAL A 175 -0.35 4.29 17.29
CA VAL A 175 -1.08 4.73 18.49
C VAL A 175 -2.28 3.81 18.76
N ASP A 176 -2.99 3.39 17.72
CA ASP A 176 -4.10 2.44 17.75
C ASP A 176 -3.63 1.06 18.24
N ALA A 177 -2.66 0.46 17.55
CA ALA A 177 -2.13 -0.87 17.89
C ALA A 177 -1.51 -0.94 19.29
N THR A 178 -0.93 0.17 19.78
CA THR A 178 -0.37 0.27 21.14
C THR A 178 -1.42 0.66 22.19
N ARG A 179 -2.68 0.89 21.79
CA ARG A 179 -3.81 1.27 22.64
C ARG A 179 -3.58 2.54 23.48
N ARG A 180 -2.70 3.45 23.00
CA ARG A 180 -2.39 4.69 23.74
C ARG A 180 -3.52 5.71 23.66
N LEU A 181 -4.20 5.80 22.53
CA LEU A 181 -5.43 6.57 22.32
C LEU A 181 -6.44 5.60 21.71
N CYS A 182 -7.17 4.91 22.57
CA CYS A 182 -8.01 3.79 22.18
C CYS A 182 -9.34 3.84 22.90
N ASP A 183 -10.41 3.92 22.11
CA ASP A 183 -11.77 3.68 22.54
C ASP A 183 -12.34 2.49 21.74
N PRO A 184 -12.32 1.27 22.27
CA PRO A 184 -12.74 0.07 21.55
C PRO A 184 -14.18 0.10 21.04
N GLN A 185 -15.08 0.81 21.75
CA GLN A 185 -16.50 0.89 21.40
C GLN A 185 -16.81 1.98 20.37
N ASN A 186 -15.83 2.77 19.99
CA ASN A 186 -16.01 3.78 18.95
C ASN A 186 -15.83 3.13 17.57
N HIS A 187 -16.94 2.81 16.91
CA HIS A 187 -16.97 2.20 15.58
C HIS A 187 -16.97 3.23 14.43
N PHE A 188 -16.54 4.47 14.66
CA PHE A 188 -16.44 5.54 13.67
C PHE A 188 -15.02 6.12 13.58
N LEU A 189 -14.38 6.41 14.72
CA LEU A 189 -13.08 7.05 14.80
C LEU A 189 -12.07 6.12 15.44
N GLN A 190 -11.26 5.47 14.62
CA GLN A 190 -10.16 4.61 15.02
C GLN A 190 -8.86 5.09 14.38
N GLY A 191 -7.74 4.93 15.10
CA GLY A 191 -6.44 5.32 14.57
C GLY A 191 -6.06 4.50 13.35
N HIS A 192 -6.46 3.21 13.30
CA HIS A 192 -6.23 2.37 12.14
C HIS A 192 -7.14 2.74 10.95
N ALA A 193 -8.37 3.19 11.20
CA ALA A 193 -9.22 3.76 10.15
C ALA A 193 -8.60 5.04 9.55
N ALA A 194 -8.00 5.90 10.38
CA ALA A 194 -7.25 7.07 9.90
C ALA A 194 -6.02 6.67 9.04
N TRP A 195 -5.35 5.56 9.38
CA TRP A 195 -4.30 4.97 8.52
C TRP A 195 -4.83 4.68 7.12
N HIS A 196 -6.01 4.06 6.96
CA HIS A 196 -6.57 3.75 5.65
C HIS A 196 -6.81 5.02 4.82
N LEU A 197 -7.32 6.10 5.43
CA LEU A 197 -7.55 7.38 4.73
C LEU A 197 -6.23 8.01 4.27
N LEU A 198 -5.26 8.10 5.18
CA LEU A 198 -3.96 8.74 4.90
C LEU A 198 -3.10 7.91 3.94
N SER A 199 -3.11 6.60 4.05
CA SER A 199 -2.41 5.75 3.09
C SER A 199 -3.08 5.74 1.73
N ALA A 200 -4.42 5.76 1.61
CA ALA A 200 -5.09 5.96 0.34
C ALA A 200 -4.68 7.28 -0.35
N LEU A 201 -4.58 8.37 0.43
CA LEU A 201 -4.03 9.64 -0.06
C LEU A 201 -2.57 9.50 -0.51
N SER A 202 -1.75 8.79 0.26
CA SER A 202 -0.35 8.50 -0.12
C SER A 202 -0.26 7.76 -1.45
N LEU A 203 -1.12 6.76 -1.70
CA LEU A 203 -1.15 6.02 -2.97
C LEU A 203 -1.53 6.92 -4.15
N LEU A 204 -2.50 7.83 -3.96
CA LEU A 204 -2.88 8.83 -4.98
C LEU A 204 -1.73 9.77 -5.30
N LEU A 205 -1.06 10.29 -4.29
CA LEU A 205 0.09 11.19 -4.45
C LEU A 205 1.28 10.49 -5.11
N SER A 206 1.52 9.21 -4.79
CA SER A 206 2.51 8.39 -5.48
C SER A 206 2.24 8.28 -6.97
N TYR A 207 0.98 8.09 -7.39
CA TYR A 207 0.63 8.11 -8.81
C TYR A 207 1.02 9.42 -9.48
N PHE A 208 0.69 10.57 -8.88
CA PHE A 208 1.05 11.87 -9.46
C PHE A 208 2.56 12.08 -9.53
N HIS A 209 3.33 11.53 -8.59
CA HIS A 209 4.77 11.52 -8.70
C HIS A 209 5.26 10.70 -9.89
N PHE A 210 4.84 9.45 -10.02
CA PHE A 210 5.31 8.55 -11.07
C PHE A 210 4.78 8.90 -12.47
N ARG A 211 3.67 9.63 -12.58
CA ARG A 211 3.12 10.12 -13.85
C ARG A 211 4.11 10.98 -14.64
N GLN A 212 5.06 11.63 -13.98
CA GLN A 212 6.10 12.42 -14.64
C GLN A 212 6.95 11.58 -15.61
N PHE A 213 7.04 10.28 -15.37
CA PHE A 213 7.87 9.32 -16.12
C PHE A 213 7.07 8.45 -17.09
N ASP A 214 5.79 8.73 -17.32
CA ASP A 214 4.89 7.89 -18.15
C ASP A 214 5.45 7.60 -19.54
N LYS A 215 6.02 8.59 -20.22
CA LYS A 215 6.64 8.43 -21.55
C LYS A 215 7.89 7.53 -21.52
N ASP A 216 8.71 7.65 -20.50
CA ASP A 216 9.95 6.87 -20.37
C ASP A 216 9.64 5.41 -20.03
N LEU A 217 8.60 5.18 -19.23
CA LEU A 217 8.11 3.86 -18.85
C LEU A 217 7.36 3.13 -19.98
N SER A 218 7.00 3.81 -21.05
CA SER A 218 6.33 3.22 -22.22
C SER A 218 7.30 2.62 -23.23
N ARG A 219 8.58 2.92 -23.13
CA ARG A 219 9.68 2.41 -23.95
C ARG A 219 10.21 1.09 -23.36
#